data_519f0db36cd7dbfb33af4d67edb06b77
#
_entry.id   519f0db36cd7dbfb33af4d67edb06b77
#
_cell.length_a   1.000
_cell.length_b   1.000
_cell.length_c   1.000
_cell.angle_alpha   90.00
_cell.angle_beta   90.00
_cell.angle_gamma   90.00
#
_symmetry.space_group_name_H-M   'P 1'
#
loop_
_entity.id
_entity.type
_entity.pdbx_description
1 polymer ?
#
loop_
_entity_poly.entity_id
_entity_poly.type
_entity_poly.pdbx_seq_one_letter_code
_entity_poly.pdbx_strand_id
1 'polypeptide(L)'
;MKKKTNYLNEIEQNFQSSIRKYNLNYQSNHWLYNNKKKIKLFNKKNLKSFRANGLSEGMDDKYYSKKQSIKLLNSLIKECGKDFIYKTLLKKNIGKSNKALKFKSYYYTAHELFHIKFIHEVKKKIKIKKNDIICEIGPAYGSMIAKLIKLYNTKVILIDLPEANFMSHYYLKKIFPKKKFFVSDNIKNNQITKKNLVENDIIILCPWDKLPKVKINFFINVRSMMEMKYETINEYFQMIQNSITNNGYFLCINRYYKDTVGYPIEMSKYPYDKLWKVLTSKTSWMQNHIHFLLTKRTKKPNLSVAEELSKIKKISKKVRLNDKFALRRILPNFIYIIYKKTKFFLLGR
;
A
#
# COMPACT_ATOMS: atom_id res chain seq x y z
N MET A 1 21.73 -5.52 34.21
CA MET A 1 21.56 -4.61 33.08
C MET A 1 21.12 -5.39 31.83
N LYS A 2 19.85 -5.33 31.41
CA LYS A 2 19.40 -5.91 30.13
C LYS A 2 20.06 -5.12 29.00
N LYS A 3 20.95 -5.76 28.21
CA LYS A 3 21.53 -5.19 27.00
C LYS A 3 20.37 -4.62 26.16
N LYS A 4 20.34 -3.28 25.97
CA LYS A 4 19.50 -2.65 24.94
C LYS A 4 19.94 -3.25 23.59
N THR A 5 19.29 -4.31 23.18
CA THR A 5 19.49 -4.89 21.86
C THR A 5 19.25 -3.74 20.87
N ASN A 6 20.26 -3.43 20.08
CA ASN A 6 20.14 -2.36 19.11
C ASN A 6 19.14 -2.82 18.04
N TYR A 7 17.86 -2.45 18.20
CA TYR A 7 16.75 -2.85 17.32
C TYR A 7 17.03 -2.58 15.83
N LEU A 8 17.97 -1.66 15.51
CA LEU A 8 18.41 -1.43 14.13
C LEU A 8 19.24 -2.60 13.58
N ASN A 9 20.05 -3.25 14.43
CA ASN A 9 20.79 -4.45 14.03
C ASN A 9 19.80 -5.62 13.82
N GLU A 10 18.81 -5.77 14.68
CA GLU A 10 17.74 -6.76 14.51
C GLU A 10 17.04 -6.58 13.15
N ILE A 11 16.59 -5.36 12.83
CA ILE A 11 15.92 -5.05 11.55
C ILE A 11 16.83 -5.36 10.35
N GLU A 12 18.12 -5.02 10.43
CA GLU A 12 19.08 -5.30 9.36
C GLU A 12 19.33 -6.80 9.19
N GLN A 13 19.45 -7.56 10.28
CA GLN A 13 19.57 -9.02 10.26
C GLN A 13 18.35 -9.69 9.64
N ASN A 14 17.15 -9.28 10.04
CA ASN A 14 15.89 -9.76 9.48
C ASN A 14 15.80 -9.51 7.97
N PHE A 15 16.21 -8.32 7.52
CA PHE A 15 16.28 -7.99 6.10
C PHE A 15 17.25 -8.91 5.36
N GLN A 16 18.47 -9.08 5.86
CA GLN A 16 19.48 -9.94 5.24
C GLN A 16 19.02 -11.41 5.16
N SER A 17 18.36 -11.90 6.20
CA SER A 17 17.77 -13.24 6.20
C SER A 17 16.68 -13.38 5.15
N SER A 18 15.78 -12.41 5.04
CA SER A 18 14.69 -12.41 4.05
C SER A 18 15.22 -12.32 2.61
N ILE A 19 16.29 -11.54 2.37
CA ILE A 19 16.92 -11.45 1.05
C ILE A 19 17.55 -12.78 0.61
N ARG A 20 18.12 -13.56 1.53
CA ARG A 20 18.68 -14.90 1.20
C ARG A 20 17.60 -15.89 0.76
N LYS A 21 16.37 -15.71 1.22
CA LYS A 21 15.20 -16.54 0.88
C LYS A 21 14.37 -15.96 -0.26
N TYR A 22 14.92 -14.99 -1.01
CA TYR A 22 14.17 -14.21 -1.99
C TYR A 22 13.57 -15.09 -3.09
N ASN A 23 12.24 -14.99 -3.28
CA ASN A 23 11.53 -15.63 -4.37
C ASN A 23 11.19 -14.61 -5.48
N LEU A 24 11.93 -14.70 -6.59
CA LEU A 24 11.80 -13.78 -7.72
C LEU A 24 10.44 -13.86 -8.43
N ASN A 25 9.67 -14.91 -8.24
CA ASN A 25 8.34 -15.05 -8.85
C ASN A 25 7.37 -13.97 -8.38
N TYR A 26 7.55 -13.47 -7.15
CA TYR A 26 6.73 -12.40 -6.56
C TYR A 26 7.19 -10.99 -6.95
N GLN A 27 8.29 -10.86 -7.68
CA GLN A 27 8.83 -9.56 -8.06
C GLN A 27 8.55 -9.24 -9.52
N SER A 28 7.91 -8.10 -9.78
CA SER A 28 7.79 -7.59 -11.14
C SER A 28 9.13 -7.03 -11.64
N ASN A 29 9.32 -7.00 -12.96
CA ASN A 29 10.52 -6.42 -13.59
C ASN A 29 10.76 -4.96 -13.16
N HIS A 30 9.69 -4.21 -12.91
CA HIS A 30 9.75 -2.84 -12.39
C HIS A 30 10.45 -2.78 -11.01
N TRP A 31 10.06 -3.63 -10.07
CA TRP A 31 10.65 -3.68 -8.74
C TRP A 31 12.03 -4.31 -8.74
N LEU A 32 12.25 -5.34 -9.56
CA LEU A 32 13.57 -5.94 -9.73
C LEU A 32 14.62 -4.89 -10.15
N TYR A 33 14.28 -4.08 -11.16
CA TYR A 33 15.17 -3.01 -11.62
C TYR A 33 15.40 -1.93 -10.55
N ASN A 34 14.34 -1.46 -9.89
CA ASN A 34 14.45 -0.43 -8.88
C ASN A 34 15.21 -0.90 -7.63
N ASN A 35 14.98 -2.12 -7.19
CA ASN A 35 15.63 -2.67 -6.00
C ASN A 35 17.10 -2.97 -6.24
N LYS A 36 17.47 -3.51 -7.42
CA LYS A 36 18.88 -3.70 -7.80
C LYS A 36 19.68 -2.39 -7.75
N LYS A 37 19.11 -1.29 -8.27
CA LYS A 37 19.77 0.03 -8.21
C LYS A 37 19.99 0.54 -6.80
N LYS A 38 19.15 0.14 -5.86
CA LYS A 38 19.13 0.65 -4.49
C LYS A 38 19.70 -0.31 -3.46
N ILE A 39 20.15 -1.51 -3.88
CA ILE A 39 20.55 -2.57 -2.93
C ILE A 39 21.58 -2.10 -1.89
N LYS A 40 22.56 -1.27 -2.29
CA LYS A 40 23.57 -0.69 -1.39
C LYS A 40 22.99 0.32 -0.39
N LEU A 41 21.79 0.85 -0.63
CA LEU A 41 21.13 1.79 0.26
C LEU A 41 20.37 1.09 1.41
N PHE A 42 20.05 -0.21 1.26
CA PHE A 42 19.34 -0.99 2.27
C PHE A 42 20.23 -1.40 3.43
N ASN A 43 20.54 -0.43 4.29
CA ASN A 43 21.33 -0.61 5.51
C ASN A 43 20.79 0.25 6.65
N LYS A 44 21.15 -0.08 7.90
CA LYS A 44 20.67 0.60 9.11
C LYS A 44 20.98 2.10 9.17
N LYS A 45 22.06 2.57 8.52
CA LYS A 45 22.42 3.99 8.48
C LYS A 45 21.38 4.78 7.69
N ASN A 46 21.03 4.29 6.50
CA ASN A 46 20.09 4.92 5.59
C ASN A 46 18.64 4.80 6.05
N LEU A 47 18.34 3.78 6.85
CA LEU A 47 16.99 3.53 7.36
C LEU A 47 16.44 4.70 8.18
N LYS A 48 17.29 5.44 8.90
CA LYS A 48 16.88 6.61 9.68
C LYS A 48 16.31 7.76 8.84
N SER A 49 16.66 7.82 7.55
CA SER A 49 16.24 8.84 6.58
C SER A 49 15.67 8.24 5.29
N PHE A 50 15.05 7.07 5.37
CA PHE A 50 14.61 6.28 4.21
C PHE A 50 13.67 7.04 3.25
N ARG A 51 12.94 8.04 3.75
CA ARG A 51 12.06 8.88 2.92
C ARG A 51 12.79 10.05 2.26
N ALA A 52 13.99 10.40 2.72
CA ALA A 52 14.81 11.48 2.14
C ALA A 52 15.85 10.95 1.15
N ASN A 53 16.36 9.74 1.36
CA ASN A 53 17.52 9.19 0.62
C ASN A 53 17.14 8.30 -0.58
N GLY A 54 15.85 8.27 -0.96
CA GLY A 54 15.39 7.55 -2.13
C GLY A 54 15.01 6.08 -1.91
N LEU A 55 15.15 5.52 -0.69
CA LEU A 55 14.68 4.15 -0.41
C LEU A 55 13.17 4.02 -0.65
N SER A 56 12.38 4.98 -0.18
CA SER A 56 10.92 5.03 -0.37
C SER A 56 10.49 5.75 -1.65
N GLU A 57 11.33 5.83 -2.68
CA GLU A 57 11.00 6.51 -3.92
C GLU A 57 9.71 5.97 -4.55
N GLY A 58 8.81 6.89 -4.89
CA GLY A 58 7.47 6.56 -5.39
C GLY A 58 6.42 6.33 -4.31
N MET A 59 6.83 6.19 -3.03
CA MET A 59 5.93 6.01 -1.89
C MET A 59 5.52 7.34 -1.24
N ASP A 60 6.32 8.41 -1.39
CA ASP A 60 5.93 9.79 -1.06
C ASP A 60 5.54 10.54 -2.33
N ASP A 61 4.42 11.27 -2.31
CA ASP A 61 3.90 11.96 -3.49
C ASP A 61 4.76 13.17 -3.87
N LYS A 62 5.77 12.90 -4.72
CA LYS A 62 6.66 13.95 -5.25
C LYS A 62 5.96 14.96 -6.18
N TYR A 63 4.74 14.64 -6.62
CA TYR A 63 3.98 15.45 -7.57
C TYR A 63 3.14 16.55 -6.91
N TYR A 64 3.01 16.57 -5.59
CA TYR A 64 2.21 17.56 -4.88
C TYR A 64 3.09 18.72 -4.38
N SER A 65 2.72 19.94 -4.78
CA SER A 65 3.33 21.13 -4.25
C SER A 65 2.95 21.37 -2.78
N LYS A 66 3.71 22.20 -2.08
CA LYS A 66 3.37 22.62 -0.71
C LYS A 66 1.95 23.22 -0.64
N LYS A 67 1.58 24.11 -1.59
CA LYS A 67 0.25 24.75 -1.68
C LYS A 67 -0.86 23.71 -1.84
N GLN A 68 -0.67 22.72 -2.72
CA GLN A 68 -1.64 21.64 -2.92
C GLN A 68 -1.80 20.77 -1.66
N SER A 69 -0.71 20.44 -0.97
CA SER A 69 -0.74 19.64 0.25
C SER A 69 -1.46 20.37 1.40
N ILE A 70 -1.29 21.70 1.52
CA ILE A 70 -2.01 22.53 2.50
C ILE A 70 -3.50 22.58 2.15
N LYS A 71 -3.85 22.82 0.88
CA LYS A 71 -5.25 22.83 0.43
C LYS A 71 -5.93 21.50 0.73
N LEU A 72 -5.23 20.39 0.51
CA LEU A 72 -5.70 19.04 0.79
C LEU A 72 -5.95 18.83 2.29
N LEU A 73 -5.02 19.22 3.16
CA LEU A 73 -5.19 19.13 4.61
C LEU A 73 -6.43 19.92 5.06
N ASN A 74 -6.58 21.16 4.61
CA ASN A 74 -7.72 22.01 4.97
C ASN A 74 -9.06 21.41 4.51
N SER A 75 -9.10 20.83 3.31
CA SER A 75 -10.28 20.10 2.83
C SER A 75 -10.61 18.91 3.71
N LEU A 76 -9.60 18.12 4.10
CA LEU A 76 -9.80 16.96 4.97
C LEU A 76 -10.23 17.35 6.39
N ILE A 77 -9.73 18.46 6.93
CA ILE A 77 -10.16 18.97 8.23
C ILE A 77 -11.65 19.32 8.19
N LYS A 78 -12.13 19.98 7.11
CA LYS A 78 -13.55 20.30 6.93
C LYS A 78 -14.42 19.03 6.82
N GLU A 79 -13.94 18.01 6.11
CA GLU A 79 -14.70 16.81 5.84
C GLU A 79 -14.67 15.78 6.99
N CYS A 80 -13.50 15.56 7.57
CA CYS A 80 -13.26 14.47 8.54
C CYS A 80 -13.31 14.95 9.99
N GLY A 81 -13.23 16.26 10.23
CA GLY A 81 -13.07 16.87 11.55
C GLY A 81 -11.61 16.91 12.04
N LYS A 82 -11.27 17.94 12.82
CA LYS A 82 -9.91 18.14 13.35
C LYS A 82 -9.43 16.97 14.19
N ASP A 83 -10.28 16.44 15.08
CA ASP A 83 -9.91 15.35 16.00
C ASP A 83 -9.53 14.08 15.28
N PHE A 84 -10.28 13.72 14.22
CA PHE A 84 -9.95 12.56 13.40
C PHE A 84 -8.58 12.72 12.73
N ILE A 85 -8.30 13.90 12.18
CA ILE A 85 -7.00 14.21 11.57
C ILE A 85 -5.87 14.11 12.60
N TYR A 86 -6.00 14.74 13.77
CA TYR A 86 -4.97 14.69 14.82
C TYR A 86 -4.69 13.27 15.33
N LYS A 87 -5.74 12.46 15.48
CA LYS A 87 -5.59 11.05 15.87
C LYS A 87 -4.78 10.23 14.87
N THR A 88 -4.71 10.65 13.62
CA THR A 88 -4.01 9.91 12.56
C THR A 88 -2.60 10.42 12.26
N LEU A 89 -2.33 11.70 12.48
CA LEU A 89 -1.04 12.31 12.20
C LEU A 89 0.04 11.93 13.24
N LEU A 90 1.30 12.08 12.87
CA LEU A 90 2.46 11.80 13.72
C LEU A 90 3.12 13.09 14.19
N LYS A 91 3.60 13.10 15.46
CA LYS A 91 4.38 14.21 16.01
C LYS A 91 5.84 14.23 15.53
N LYS A 92 6.30 13.19 14.81
CA LYS A 92 7.68 13.07 14.33
C LYS A 92 7.67 12.78 12.83
N ASN A 93 8.59 13.40 12.08
CA ASN A 93 8.86 13.08 10.68
C ASN A 93 9.77 11.85 10.62
N ILE A 94 9.18 10.65 10.80
CA ILE A 94 9.91 9.40 10.76
C ILE A 94 10.34 9.10 9.32
N GLY A 95 11.61 8.74 9.14
CA GLY A 95 12.21 8.56 7.82
C GLY A 95 12.62 9.86 7.13
N LYS A 96 12.44 11.02 7.79
CA LYS A 96 12.90 12.35 7.34
C LYS A 96 12.44 12.74 5.93
N SER A 97 11.15 12.58 5.62
CA SER A 97 10.63 13.00 4.31
C SER A 97 10.89 14.48 4.03
N ASN A 98 11.51 14.78 2.88
CA ASN A 98 11.72 16.15 2.40
C ASN A 98 10.41 16.82 1.94
N LYS A 99 9.31 16.07 1.81
CA LYS A 99 7.97 16.55 1.45
C LYS A 99 7.08 16.75 2.67
N ALA A 100 7.56 16.40 3.88
CA ALA A 100 6.79 16.57 5.09
C ALA A 100 6.59 18.04 5.42
N LEU A 101 5.34 18.41 5.66
CA LEU A 101 4.93 19.70 6.16
C LEU A 101 4.56 19.58 7.63
N LYS A 102 4.68 20.69 8.36
CA LYS A 102 4.29 20.78 9.77
C LYS A 102 2.96 21.50 9.90
N PHE A 103 2.06 20.91 10.68
CA PHE A 103 0.80 21.54 11.08
C PHE A 103 0.65 21.42 12.60
N LYS A 104 0.76 22.54 13.31
CA LYS A 104 0.94 22.56 14.77
C LYS A 104 2.13 21.68 15.17
N SER A 105 1.93 20.70 16.06
CA SER A 105 2.95 19.74 16.50
C SER A 105 3.06 18.48 15.62
N TYR A 106 2.30 18.38 14.51
CA TYR A 106 2.22 17.20 13.68
C TYR A 106 2.88 17.39 12.33
N TYR A 107 3.35 16.28 11.76
CA TYR A 107 3.90 16.21 10.40
C TYR A 107 2.95 15.45 9.49
N TYR A 108 2.92 15.83 8.21
CA TYR A 108 2.13 15.18 7.19
C TYR A 108 2.76 15.34 5.80
N THR A 109 2.47 14.40 4.92
CA THR A 109 2.70 14.51 3.47
C THR A 109 1.38 14.35 2.74
N ALA A 110 1.30 14.71 1.46
CA ALA A 110 0.11 14.46 0.65
C ALA A 110 -0.25 12.96 0.65
N HIS A 111 0.73 12.08 0.54
CA HIS A 111 0.55 10.62 0.60
C HIS A 111 -0.15 10.18 1.90
N GLU A 112 0.29 10.69 3.04
CA GLU A 112 -0.34 10.37 4.33
C GLU A 112 -1.76 10.91 4.44
N LEU A 113 -2.05 12.07 3.86
CA LEU A 113 -3.40 12.63 3.80
C LEU A 113 -4.35 11.77 2.95
N PHE A 114 -3.85 11.17 1.89
CA PHE A 114 -4.63 10.22 1.10
C PHE A 114 -5.03 8.99 1.90
N HIS A 115 -4.11 8.41 2.66
CA HIS A 115 -4.44 7.30 3.54
C HIS A 115 -5.50 7.68 4.58
N ILE A 116 -5.42 8.90 5.15
CA ILE A 116 -6.44 9.41 6.08
C ILE A 116 -7.81 9.48 5.39
N LYS A 117 -7.87 9.99 4.17
CA LYS A 117 -9.11 10.04 3.40
C LYS A 117 -9.67 8.65 3.13
N PHE A 118 -8.83 7.69 2.72
CA PHE A 118 -9.27 6.31 2.49
C PHE A 118 -9.86 5.68 3.76
N ILE A 119 -9.20 5.84 4.90
CA ILE A 119 -9.70 5.34 6.18
C ILE A 119 -11.02 6.01 6.56
N HIS A 120 -11.17 7.32 6.29
CA HIS A 120 -12.42 8.02 6.54
C HIS A 120 -13.57 7.48 5.69
N GLU A 121 -13.34 7.23 4.39
CA GLU A 121 -14.34 6.63 3.50
C GLU A 121 -14.74 5.22 3.94
N VAL A 122 -13.74 4.42 4.37
CA VAL A 122 -13.98 3.08 4.94
C VAL A 122 -14.84 3.18 6.19
N LYS A 123 -14.52 4.09 7.11
CA LYS A 123 -15.26 4.30 8.38
C LYS A 123 -16.73 4.63 8.16
N LYS A 124 -17.10 5.28 7.06
CA LYS A 124 -18.52 5.56 6.71
C LYS A 124 -19.32 4.30 6.41
N LYS A 125 -18.68 3.18 6.08
CA LYS A 125 -19.33 1.96 5.59
C LYS A 125 -19.15 0.76 6.50
N ILE A 126 -18.04 0.71 7.25
CA ILE A 126 -17.72 -0.41 8.12
C ILE A 126 -17.24 0.06 9.49
N LYS A 127 -17.49 -0.77 10.51
CA LYS A 127 -17.01 -0.57 11.88
C LYS A 127 -15.83 -1.51 12.13
N ILE A 128 -14.63 -0.95 12.25
CA ILE A 128 -13.42 -1.70 12.63
C ILE A 128 -13.38 -1.80 14.15
N LYS A 129 -13.16 -3.01 14.68
CA LYS A 129 -13.10 -3.31 16.13
C LYS A 129 -11.67 -3.53 16.58
N LYS A 130 -11.39 -3.34 17.85
CA LYS A 130 -10.05 -3.54 18.46
C LYS A 130 -9.49 -4.95 18.21
N ASN A 131 -10.34 -5.97 18.22
CA ASN A 131 -9.93 -7.37 18.04
C ASN A 131 -9.91 -7.83 16.57
N ASP A 132 -10.24 -6.95 15.63
CA ASP A 132 -10.14 -7.30 14.22
C ASP A 132 -8.68 -7.48 13.81
N ILE A 133 -8.46 -8.45 12.92
CA ILE A 133 -7.18 -8.65 12.26
C ILE A 133 -7.26 -7.97 10.88
N ILE A 134 -6.34 -7.04 10.63
CA ILE A 134 -6.22 -6.34 9.36
C ILE A 134 -4.98 -6.84 8.63
N CYS A 135 -5.12 -7.18 7.35
CA CYS A 135 -3.98 -7.56 6.50
C CYS A 135 -3.84 -6.56 5.34
N GLU A 136 -2.69 -5.91 5.22
CA GLU A 136 -2.36 -5.07 4.06
C GLU A 136 -1.34 -5.78 3.17
N ILE A 137 -1.70 -5.93 1.90
CA ILE A 137 -0.84 -6.47 0.84
C ILE A 137 -0.20 -5.30 0.11
N GLY A 138 1.13 -5.22 0.13
CA GLY A 138 1.89 -4.10 -0.43
C GLY A 138 1.79 -2.82 0.40
N PRO A 139 2.02 -2.86 1.75
CA PRO A 139 1.94 -1.69 2.63
C PRO A 139 3.06 -0.68 2.43
N ALA A 140 4.05 -0.97 1.63
CA ALA A 140 5.25 -0.15 1.48
C ALA A 140 5.93 0.09 2.85
N TYR A 141 6.08 1.34 3.32
CA TYR A 141 6.61 1.58 4.65
C TYR A 141 5.56 1.53 5.79
N GLY A 142 4.32 1.12 5.50
CA GLY A 142 3.29 0.88 6.51
C GLY A 142 2.52 2.12 6.99
N SER A 143 2.47 3.18 6.18
CA SER A 143 1.79 4.44 6.56
C SER A 143 0.30 4.28 6.85
N MET A 144 -0.43 3.50 6.06
CA MET A 144 -1.88 3.27 6.27
C MET A 144 -2.12 2.41 7.52
N ILE A 145 -1.36 1.33 7.67
CA ILE A 145 -1.41 0.44 8.84
C ILE A 145 -1.13 1.22 10.14
N ALA A 146 -0.13 2.10 10.14
CA ALA A 146 0.17 2.91 11.33
C ALA A 146 -1.04 3.74 11.79
N LYS A 147 -1.81 4.31 10.86
CA LYS A 147 -3.01 5.07 11.15
C LYS A 147 -4.15 4.19 11.69
N LEU A 148 -4.32 2.99 11.12
CA LEU A 148 -5.31 2.02 11.58
C LEU A 148 -5.01 1.53 13.00
N ILE A 149 -3.75 1.21 13.31
CA ILE A 149 -3.34 0.85 14.67
C ILE A 149 -3.61 2.00 15.66
N LYS A 150 -3.28 3.26 15.28
CA LYS A 150 -3.54 4.43 16.13
C LYS A 150 -5.02 4.65 16.41
N LEU A 151 -5.88 4.42 15.42
CA LEU A 151 -7.33 4.65 15.53
C LEU A 151 -8.05 3.53 16.28
N TYR A 152 -7.68 2.28 16.03
CA TYR A 152 -8.48 1.13 16.44
C TYR A 152 -7.76 0.15 17.34
N ASN A 153 -6.44 0.29 17.50
CA ASN A 153 -5.58 -0.63 18.26
C ASN A 153 -5.72 -2.12 17.83
N THR A 154 -5.92 -2.35 16.52
CA THR A 154 -6.09 -3.66 15.91
C THR A 154 -4.78 -4.44 15.82
N LYS A 155 -4.87 -5.77 15.66
CA LYS A 155 -3.76 -6.60 15.17
C LYS A 155 -3.58 -6.42 13.68
N VAL A 156 -2.34 -6.46 13.20
CA VAL A 156 -2.07 -6.23 11.79
C VAL A 156 -1.07 -7.22 11.21
N ILE A 157 -1.29 -7.57 9.95
CA ILE A 157 -0.40 -8.38 9.12
C ILE A 157 -0.01 -7.52 7.92
N LEU A 158 1.28 -7.41 7.66
CA LEU A 158 1.85 -6.74 6.50
C LEU A 158 2.49 -7.80 5.60
N ILE A 159 2.19 -7.77 4.31
CA ILE A 159 2.80 -8.68 3.32
C ILE A 159 3.41 -7.83 2.22
N ASP A 160 4.75 -7.81 2.14
CA ASP A 160 5.48 -7.06 1.11
C ASP A 160 6.85 -7.69 0.84
N LEU A 161 7.52 -7.20 -0.20
CA LEU A 161 8.90 -7.57 -0.51
C LEU A 161 9.84 -7.19 0.65
N PRO A 162 10.96 -7.91 0.85
CA PRO A 162 11.91 -7.65 1.93
C PRO A 162 12.33 -6.19 2.06
N GLU A 163 12.52 -5.51 0.94
CA GLU A 163 12.92 -4.10 0.89
C GLU A 163 11.87 -3.16 1.50
N ALA A 164 10.60 -3.40 1.22
CA ALA A 164 9.50 -2.66 1.83
C ALA A 164 9.33 -3.04 3.30
N ASN A 165 9.43 -4.32 3.62
CA ASN A 165 9.38 -4.83 4.99
C ASN A 165 10.49 -4.25 5.89
N PHE A 166 11.69 -4.04 5.35
CA PHE A 166 12.80 -3.37 6.04
C PHE A 166 12.40 -1.95 6.50
N MET A 167 11.77 -1.18 5.63
CA MET A 167 11.30 0.17 5.95
C MET A 167 10.10 0.15 6.88
N SER A 168 9.12 -0.73 6.65
CA SER A 168 7.89 -0.81 7.47
C SER A 168 8.20 -1.26 8.88
N HIS A 169 9.11 -2.23 9.08
CA HIS A 169 9.55 -2.67 10.41
C HIS A 169 10.13 -1.48 11.20
N TYR A 170 11.05 -0.72 10.61
CA TYR A 170 11.63 0.46 11.26
C TYR A 170 10.56 1.51 11.58
N TYR A 171 9.71 1.85 10.60
CA TYR A 171 8.69 2.87 10.74
C TYR A 171 7.70 2.54 11.86
N LEU A 172 7.16 1.33 11.86
CA LEU A 172 6.19 0.88 12.85
C LEU A 172 6.82 0.71 14.24
N LYS A 173 8.07 0.21 14.33
CA LYS A 173 8.79 0.11 15.62
C LYS A 173 9.06 1.48 16.25
N LYS A 174 9.31 2.51 15.43
CA LYS A 174 9.45 3.90 15.90
C LYS A 174 8.14 4.50 16.42
N ILE A 175 7.01 4.14 15.83
CA ILE A 175 5.68 4.64 16.24
C ILE A 175 5.17 3.86 17.45
N PHE A 176 5.36 2.54 17.45
CA PHE A 176 4.79 1.61 18.41
C PHE A 176 5.87 0.79 19.14
N PRO A 177 6.77 1.42 19.92
CA PRO A 177 7.91 0.72 20.55
C PRO A 177 7.50 -0.36 21.55
N LYS A 178 6.29 -0.26 22.12
CA LYS A 178 5.76 -1.22 23.11
C LYS A 178 5.00 -2.40 22.48
N LYS A 179 4.68 -2.34 21.20
CA LYS A 179 4.00 -3.43 20.51
C LYS A 179 4.94 -4.60 20.22
N LYS A 180 4.40 -5.81 20.27
CA LYS A 180 5.13 -7.05 19.93
C LYS A 180 5.14 -7.25 18.44
N PHE A 181 6.32 -7.52 17.88
CA PHE A 181 6.55 -7.74 16.46
C PHE A 181 6.93 -9.19 16.21
N PHE A 182 6.42 -9.74 15.12
CA PHE A 182 6.86 -10.98 14.51
C PHE A 182 7.27 -10.69 13.07
N VAL A 183 8.41 -11.22 12.63
CA VAL A 183 8.95 -10.96 11.29
C VAL A 183 9.27 -12.29 10.60
N SER A 184 9.15 -12.30 9.30
CA SER A 184 9.23 -13.45 8.40
C SER A 184 10.49 -14.33 8.53
N ASP A 185 11.64 -13.77 8.93
CA ASP A 185 12.88 -14.54 9.08
C ASP A 185 12.84 -15.57 10.22
N ASN A 186 11.94 -15.36 11.18
CA ASN A 186 11.71 -16.28 12.30
C ASN A 186 10.77 -17.45 11.95
N ILE A 187 10.45 -17.64 10.66
CA ILE A 187 9.55 -18.69 10.21
C ILE A 187 10.32 -19.94 9.79
N LYS A 188 10.03 -21.06 10.45
CA LYS A 188 10.43 -22.39 9.97
C LYS A 188 9.45 -22.84 8.89
N ASN A 189 9.96 -23.37 7.78
CA ASN A 189 9.16 -23.89 6.65
C ASN A 189 8.19 -22.89 6.00
N ASN A 190 8.51 -21.59 6.05
CA ASN A 190 7.69 -20.50 5.50
C ASN A 190 6.21 -20.50 5.97
N GLN A 191 5.93 -21.08 7.14
CA GLN A 191 4.57 -21.14 7.69
C GLN A 191 4.48 -20.52 9.08
N ILE A 192 3.57 -19.52 9.20
CA ILE A 192 3.25 -18.92 10.49
C ILE A 192 2.29 -19.81 11.25
N THR A 193 2.45 -19.88 12.57
CA THR A 193 1.55 -20.57 13.47
C THR A 193 0.45 -19.67 13.99
N LYS A 194 -0.66 -20.24 14.46
CA LYS A 194 -1.70 -19.49 15.18
C LYS A 194 -1.12 -18.79 16.43
N LYS A 195 -0.16 -19.42 17.11
CA LYS A 195 0.53 -18.86 18.28
C LYS A 195 1.22 -17.54 17.94
N ASN A 196 1.95 -17.49 16.82
CA ASN A 196 2.60 -16.25 16.36
C ASN A 196 1.59 -15.10 16.18
N LEU A 197 0.38 -15.40 15.67
CA LEU A 197 -0.68 -14.40 15.50
C LEU A 197 -1.27 -13.94 16.83
N VAL A 198 -1.43 -14.85 17.81
CA VAL A 198 -2.01 -14.51 19.11
C VAL A 198 -1.05 -13.65 19.93
N GLU A 199 0.23 -14.01 19.96
CA GLU A 199 1.24 -13.40 20.84
C GLU A 199 1.78 -12.06 20.31
N ASN A 200 1.56 -11.72 19.04
CA ASN A 200 2.10 -10.51 18.42
C ASN A 200 1.00 -9.55 17.96
N ASP A 201 1.33 -8.27 17.99
CA ASP A 201 0.45 -7.18 17.56
C ASP A 201 0.64 -6.84 16.06
N ILE A 202 1.88 -6.90 15.62
CA ILE A 202 2.32 -6.51 14.26
C ILE A 202 3.13 -7.66 13.66
N ILE A 203 2.68 -8.17 12.54
CA ILE A 203 3.27 -9.30 11.84
C ILE A 203 3.70 -8.84 10.45
N ILE A 204 4.98 -9.04 10.14
CA ILE A 204 5.59 -8.61 8.87
C ILE A 204 6.07 -9.84 8.12
N LEU A 205 5.53 -10.08 6.93
CA LEU A 205 5.71 -11.26 6.11
C LEU A 205 6.25 -10.94 4.74
N CYS A 206 6.98 -11.87 4.17
CA CYS A 206 7.29 -11.88 2.75
C CYS A 206 6.14 -12.51 1.94
N PRO A 207 6.05 -12.24 0.63
CA PRO A 207 4.96 -12.76 -0.21
C PRO A 207 4.88 -14.29 -0.28
N TRP A 208 6.00 -14.98 -0.08
CA TRP A 208 6.09 -16.45 -0.09
C TRP A 208 5.78 -17.11 1.26
N ASP A 209 5.53 -16.33 2.30
CA ASP A 209 5.17 -16.86 3.61
C ASP A 209 3.69 -17.24 3.63
N LYS A 210 3.41 -18.43 4.14
CA LYS A 210 2.04 -18.96 4.20
C LYS A 210 1.35 -18.52 5.47
N LEU A 211 0.18 -17.91 5.33
CA LEU A 211 -0.70 -17.62 6.44
C LEU A 211 -1.23 -18.93 7.06
N PRO A 212 -1.33 -19.01 8.40
CA PRO A 212 -2.01 -20.11 9.04
C PRO A 212 -3.52 -20.08 8.71
N LYS A 213 -4.24 -21.15 9.02
CA LYS A 213 -5.72 -21.19 8.92
C LYS A 213 -6.33 -20.24 9.95
N VAL A 214 -6.29 -18.93 9.67
CA VAL A 214 -6.89 -17.87 10.47
C VAL A 214 -7.91 -17.12 9.64
N LYS A 215 -8.85 -16.48 10.33
CA LYS A 215 -9.84 -15.63 9.71
C LYS A 215 -9.47 -14.16 9.90
N ILE A 216 -9.29 -13.46 8.79
CA ILE A 216 -8.92 -12.04 8.72
C ILE A 216 -10.19 -11.22 8.49
N ASN A 217 -10.37 -10.15 9.24
CA ASN A 217 -11.57 -9.32 9.19
C ASN A 217 -11.54 -8.31 8.04
N PHE A 218 -10.35 -7.78 7.72
CA PHE A 218 -10.22 -6.74 6.74
C PHE A 218 -8.91 -6.86 5.95
N PHE A 219 -9.02 -7.06 4.65
CA PHE A 219 -7.90 -6.99 3.72
C PHE A 219 -7.82 -5.62 3.05
N ILE A 220 -6.61 -5.17 2.80
CA ILE A 220 -6.31 -3.88 2.18
C ILE A 220 -5.25 -4.09 1.10
N ASN A 221 -5.47 -3.47 -0.05
CA ASN A 221 -4.45 -3.30 -1.08
C ASN A 221 -4.57 -1.89 -1.67
N VAL A 222 -3.53 -1.09 -1.50
CA VAL A 222 -3.50 0.29 -1.99
C VAL A 222 -2.33 0.47 -2.94
N ARG A 223 -2.63 0.55 -4.23
CA ARG A 223 -1.70 0.87 -5.31
C ARG A 223 -0.52 -0.10 -5.50
N SER A 224 -0.65 -1.35 -5.06
CA SER A 224 0.42 -2.33 -5.22
C SER A 224 0.08 -3.45 -6.21
N MET A 225 -1.14 -4.01 -6.22
CA MET A 225 -1.52 -5.06 -7.17
C MET A 225 -1.40 -4.61 -8.63
N MET A 226 -1.58 -3.34 -8.92
CA MET A 226 -1.40 -2.78 -10.27
C MET A 226 0.05 -2.89 -10.80
N GLU A 227 1.00 -3.28 -9.98
CA GLU A 227 2.42 -3.45 -10.29
C GLU A 227 2.87 -4.91 -10.21
N MET A 228 1.94 -5.84 -10.03
CA MET A 228 2.18 -7.28 -9.91
C MET A 228 1.76 -8.00 -11.21
N LYS A 229 2.35 -9.17 -11.45
CA LYS A 229 1.89 -10.08 -12.52
C LYS A 229 0.52 -10.67 -12.17
N TYR A 230 -0.27 -11.07 -13.18
CA TYR A 230 -1.59 -11.66 -12.92
C TYR A 230 -1.52 -12.95 -12.09
N GLU A 231 -0.46 -13.76 -12.25
CA GLU A 231 -0.24 -14.97 -11.45
C GLU A 231 -0.14 -14.61 -9.97
N THR A 232 0.66 -13.62 -9.62
CA THR A 232 0.79 -13.12 -8.23
C THR A 232 -0.53 -12.53 -7.71
N ILE A 233 -1.27 -11.80 -8.55
CA ILE A 233 -2.59 -11.27 -8.19
C ILE A 233 -3.56 -12.41 -7.89
N ASN A 234 -3.57 -13.47 -8.70
CA ASN A 234 -4.41 -14.64 -8.51
C ASN A 234 -4.09 -15.36 -7.18
N GLU A 235 -2.81 -15.55 -6.86
CA GLU A 235 -2.38 -16.14 -5.59
C GLU A 235 -2.87 -15.29 -4.39
N TYR A 236 -2.73 -13.97 -4.46
CA TYR A 236 -3.25 -13.10 -3.40
C TYR A 236 -4.77 -13.15 -3.29
N PHE A 237 -5.50 -13.22 -4.39
CA PHE A 237 -6.95 -13.36 -4.34
C PHE A 237 -7.38 -14.70 -3.75
N GLN A 238 -6.71 -15.80 -4.08
CA GLN A 238 -6.93 -17.11 -3.45
C GLN A 238 -6.67 -17.04 -1.94
N MET A 239 -5.55 -16.43 -1.51
CA MET A 239 -5.24 -16.23 -0.10
C MET A 239 -6.32 -15.38 0.60
N ILE A 240 -6.75 -14.25 0.01
CA ILE A 240 -7.79 -13.38 0.55
C ILE A 240 -9.10 -14.18 0.70
N GLN A 241 -9.56 -14.83 -0.36
CA GLN A 241 -10.85 -15.54 -0.40
C GLN A 241 -10.90 -16.71 0.56
N ASN A 242 -9.77 -17.38 0.81
CA ASN A 242 -9.67 -18.48 1.76
C ASN A 242 -9.53 -18.03 3.22
N SER A 243 -8.94 -16.87 3.46
CA SER A 243 -8.59 -16.39 4.81
C SER A 243 -9.57 -15.35 5.37
N ILE A 244 -10.41 -14.73 4.53
CA ILE A 244 -11.33 -13.71 5.02
C ILE A 244 -12.48 -14.30 5.85
N THR A 245 -12.91 -13.57 6.87
CA THR A 245 -14.10 -13.93 7.66
C THR A 245 -15.37 -13.84 6.81
N ASN A 246 -16.39 -14.63 7.17
CA ASN A 246 -17.74 -14.35 6.72
C ASN A 246 -18.12 -12.92 7.17
N ASN A 247 -18.62 -12.09 6.26
CA ASN A 247 -18.84 -10.66 6.45
C ASN A 247 -17.57 -9.79 6.60
N GLY A 248 -16.37 -10.32 6.35
CA GLY A 248 -15.15 -9.54 6.27
C GLY A 248 -15.10 -8.62 5.05
N TYR A 249 -14.13 -7.73 5.00
CA TYR A 249 -14.06 -6.66 4.02
C TYR A 249 -12.76 -6.71 3.22
N PHE A 250 -12.82 -6.23 1.97
CA PHE A 250 -11.62 -6.00 1.17
C PHE A 250 -11.67 -4.61 0.54
N LEU A 251 -10.67 -3.80 0.86
CA LEU A 251 -10.41 -2.50 0.23
C LEU A 251 -9.36 -2.67 -0.86
N CYS A 252 -9.74 -2.46 -2.10
CA CYS A 252 -8.86 -2.50 -3.26
C CYS A 252 -8.82 -1.13 -3.92
N ILE A 253 -7.69 -0.43 -3.86
CA ILE A 253 -7.49 0.88 -4.47
C ILE A 253 -6.34 0.78 -5.46
N ASN A 254 -6.65 0.71 -6.74
CA ASN A 254 -5.65 0.55 -7.79
C ASN A 254 -5.99 1.41 -9.01
N ARG A 255 -5.03 1.53 -9.93
CA ARG A 255 -5.32 2.16 -11.23
C ARG A 255 -6.27 1.29 -12.03
N TYR A 256 -7.12 1.94 -12.83
CA TYR A 256 -7.92 1.24 -13.83
C TYR A 256 -7.05 0.38 -14.76
N TYR A 257 -5.88 0.92 -15.06
CA TYR A 257 -4.90 0.34 -15.96
C TYR A 257 -3.49 0.80 -15.59
N LYS A 258 -2.51 -0.11 -15.61
CA LYS A 258 -1.09 0.22 -15.48
C LYS A 258 -0.24 -0.79 -16.24
N ASP A 259 0.81 -0.28 -16.91
CA ASP A 259 1.75 -1.09 -17.66
C ASP A 259 3.15 -0.93 -17.04
N THR A 260 3.49 -1.84 -16.16
CA THR A 260 4.78 -1.84 -15.44
C THR A 260 5.44 -3.21 -15.39
N VAL A 261 4.74 -4.25 -15.87
CA VAL A 261 5.23 -5.64 -15.84
C VAL A 261 5.49 -6.19 -17.24
N GLY A 262 5.56 -5.31 -18.26
CA GLY A 262 5.71 -5.69 -19.66
C GLY A 262 4.39 -5.87 -20.42
N TYR A 263 3.26 -5.88 -19.70
CA TYR A 263 1.91 -5.94 -20.24
C TYR A 263 0.92 -5.21 -19.33
N PRO A 264 -0.27 -4.86 -19.85
CA PRO A 264 -1.26 -4.12 -19.08
C PRO A 264 -1.85 -4.92 -17.92
N ILE A 265 -1.81 -4.36 -16.73
CA ILE A 265 -2.57 -4.81 -15.57
C ILE A 265 -3.84 -3.97 -15.47
N GLU A 266 -4.98 -4.60 -15.60
CA GLU A 266 -6.30 -3.98 -15.58
C GLU A 266 -7.08 -4.42 -14.35
N MET A 267 -7.55 -3.47 -13.53
CA MET A 267 -8.32 -3.76 -12.33
C MET A 267 -9.62 -4.53 -12.62
N SER A 268 -10.20 -4.33 -13.80
CA SER A 268 -11.39 -5.07 -14.26
C SER A 268 -11.18 -6.57 -14.43
N LYS A 269 -9.95 -7.04 -14.46
CA LYS A 269 -9.58 -8.47 -14.59
C LYS A 269 -9.20 -9.11 -13.27
N TYR A 270 -9.37 -8.41 -12.14
CA TYR A 270 -9.07 -8.99 -10.84
C TYR A 270 -10.04 -10.13 -10.51
N PRO A 271 -9.57 -11.28 -10.00
CA PRO A 271 -10.33 -12.52 -9.94
C PRO A 271 -11.23 -12.60 -8.69
N TYR A 272 -12.14 -11.65 -8.56
CA TYR A 272 -13.22 -11.72 -7.56
C TYR A 272 -14.16 -12.88 -7.87
N ASP A 273 -14.46 -13.72 -6.89
CA ASP A 273 -15.49 -14.74 -7.01
C ASP A 273 -16.91 -14.17 -6.76
N LYS A 274 -17.93 -15.03 -6.85
CA LYS A 274 -19.35 -14.66 -6.69
C LYS A 274 -19.75 -14.22 -5.28
N LEU A 275 -18.88 -14.40 -4.27
CA LEU A 275 -19.21 -14.17 -2.86
C LEU A 275 -18.80 -12.77 -2.37
N TRP A 276 -18.67 -11.80 -3.26
CA TRP A 276 -18.36 -10.42 -2.92
C TRP A 276 -19.52 -9.48 -3.26
N LYS A 277 -19.88 -8.63 -2.28
CA LYS A 277 -20.85 -7.54 -2.45
C LYS A 277 -20.12 -6.21 -2.45
N VAL A 278 -20.42 -5.35 -3.42
CA VAL A 278 -19.90 -3.98 -3.46
C VAL A 278 -20.57 -3.12 -2.39
N LEU A 279 -19.78 -2.46 -1.56
CA LEU A 279 -20.24 -1.45 -0.59
C LEU A 279 -20.02 -0.03 -1.09
N THR A 280 -18.89 0.19 -1.75
CA THR A 280 -18.52 1.49 -2.34
C THR A 280 -17.62 1.24 -3.53
N SER A 281 -17.97 1.85 -4.65
CA SER A 281 -17.16 1.84 -5.87
C SER A 281 -17.21 3.22 -6.49
N LYS A 282 -16.05 3.83 -6.71
CA LYS A 282 -15.92 5.17 -7.30
C LYS A 282 -14.52 5.46 -7.79
N THR A 283 -14.39 6.36 -8.74
CA THR A 283 -13.10 6.98 -9.06
C THR A 283 -12.55 7.65 -7.81
N SER A 284 -11.27 7.42 -7.54
CA SER A 284 -10.62 8.07 -6.41
C SER A 284 -10.54 9.58 -6.63
N TRP A 285 -10.90 10.34 -5.62
CA TRP A 285 -10.79 11.80 -5.62
C TRP A 285 -9.35 12.33 -5.72
N MET A 286 -8.37 11.46 -5.47
CA MET A 286 -6.95 11.80 -5.59
C MET A 286 -6.51 11.98 -7.02
N GLN A 287 -6.86 11.05 -7.86
CA GLN A 287 -6.42 10.92 -9.23
C GLN A 287 -7.49 10.16 -10.01
N ASN A 288 -7.95 10.75 -11.11
CA ASN A 288 -9.01 10.21 -11.96
C ASN A 288 -8.71 8.86 -12.62
N HIS A 289 -7.45 8.41 -12.56
CA HIS A 289 -7.01 7.11 -13.07
C HIS A 289 -6.93 6.02 -11.98
N ILE A 290 -7.29 6.34 -10.74
CA ILE A 290 -7.33 5.39 -9.61
C ILE A 290 -8.79 5.14 -9.24
N HIS A 291 -9.09 3.89 -8.94
CA HIS A 291 -10.41 3.43 -8.50
C HIS A 291 -10.36 2.98 -7.03
N PHE A 292 -11.37 3.37 -6.27
CA PHE A 292 -11.64 2.94 -4.90
C PHE A 292 -12.77 1.92 -4.92
N LEU A 293 -12.47 0.68 -4.53
CA LEU A 293 -13.44 -0.41 -4.44
C LEU A 293 -13.40 -1.02 -3.04
N LEU A 294 -14.49 -0.87 -2.29
CA LEU A 294 -14.70 -1.53 -1.00
C LEU A 294 -15.77 -2.61 -1.16
N THR A 295 -15.41 -3.83 -0.82
CA THR A 295 -16.29 -5.00 -0.92
C THR A 295 -16.45 -5.71 0.42
N LYS A 296 -17.53 -6.46 0.58
CA LYS A 296 -17.84 -7.30 1.73
C LYS A 296 -17.99 -8.75 1.30
N ARG A 297 -17.40 -9.69 2.02
CA ARG A 297 -17.58 -11.13 1.81
C ARG A 297 -19.00 -11.53 2.22
N THR A 298 -19.68 -12.32 1.40
CA THR A 298 -21.04 -12.79 1.62
C THR A 298 -21.09 -14.32 1.68
N LYS A 299 -22.17 -14.86 2.24
CA LYS A 299 -22.41 -16.31 2.27
C LYS A 299 -23.09 -16.81 1.00
N LYS A 300 -23.86 -15.95 0.36
CA LYS A 300 -24.63 -16.28 -0.86
C LYS A 300 -24.03 -15.54 -2.06
N PRO A 301 -24.00 -16.15 -3.24
CA PRO A 301 -23.57 -15.49 -4.46
C PRO A 301 -24.39 -14.23 -4.76
N ASN A 302 -23.74 -13.23 -5.33
CA ASN A 302 -24.38 -12.04 -5.88
C ASN A 302 -23.57 -11.49 -7.06
N LEU A 303 -24.20 -10.69 -7.91
CA LEU A 303 -23.60 -10.20 -9.15
C LEU A 303 -22.95 -8.82 -9.02
N SER A 304 -23.07 -8.14 -7.87
CA SER A 304 -22.67 -6.73 -7.74
C SER A 304 -21.21 -6.44 -8.10
N VAL A 305 -20.29 -7.37 -7.82
CA VAL A 305 -18.87 -7.18 -8.18
C VAL A 305 -18.66 -7.42 -9.68
N ALA A 306 -19.28 -8.41 -10.29
CA ALA A 306 -19.17 -8.68 -11.72
C ALA A 306 -19.68 -7.49 -12.55
N GLU A 307 -20.85 -6.95 -12.17
CA GLU A 307 -21.41 -5.73 -12.76
C GLU A 307 -20.46 -4.53 -12.61
N GLU A 308 -19.88 -4.37 -11.43
CA GLU A 308 -18.97 -3.27 -11.15
C GLU A 308 -17.65 -3.40 -11.93
N LEU A 309 -17.06 -4.59 -12.04
CA LEU A 309 -15.89 -4.84 -12.86
C LEU A 309 -16.16 -4.53 -14.35
N SER A 310 -17.38 -4.79 -14.85
CA SER A 310 -17.80 -4.40 -16.19
C SER A 310 -17.85 -2.88 -16.37
N LYS A 311 -18.32 -2.13 -15.38
CA LYS A 311 -18.29 -0.65 -15.38
C LYS A 311 -16.86 -0.14 -15.34
N ILE A 312 -16.00 -0.70 -14.46
CA ILE A 312 -14.58 -0.39 -14.37
C ILE A 312 -13.88 -0.61 -15.72
N LYS A 313 -14.21 -1.69 -16.45
CA LYS A 313 -13.67 -1.96 -17.79
C LYS A 313 -14.03 -0.86 -18.79
N LYS A 314 -15.27 -0.37 -18.77
CA LYS A 314 -15.72 0.75 -19.63
C LYS A 314 -14.97 2.05 -19.31
N ILE A 315 -14.80 2.37 -18.01
CA ILE A 315 -14.04 3.54 -17.56
C ILE A 315 -12.56 3.41 -17.94
N SER A 316 -11.97 2.23 -17.76
CA SER A 316 -10.58 1.94 -18.13
C SER A 316 -10.29 2.27 -19.59
N LYS A 317 -11.19 1.90 -20.51
CA LYS A 317 -11.06 2.25 -21.95
C LYS A 317 -10.97 3.77 -22.17
N LYS A 318 -11.85 4.55 -21.50
CA LYS A 318 -11.83 6.03 -21.60
C LYS A 318 -10.54 6.63 -21.03
N VAL A 319 -10.08 6.13 -19.88
CA VAL A 319 -8.85 6.58 -19.23
C VAL A 319 -7.62 6.29 -20.10
N ARG A 320 -7.59 5.12 -20.77
CA ARG A 320 -6.50 4.76 -21.71
C ARG A 320 -6.42 5.70 -22.91
N LEU A 321 -7.56 6.08 -23.48
CA LEU A 321 -7.62 7.01 -24.62
C LEU A 321 -7.13 8.41 -24.24
N ASN A 322 -7.32 8.81 -22.98
CA ASN A 322 -6.91 10.11 -22.45
C ASN A 322 -5.51 10.10 -21.81
N ASP A 323 -4.85 8.93 -21.74
CA ASP A 323 -3.52 8.83 -21.13
C ASP A 323 -2.47 9.37 -22.10
N LYS A 324 -1.81 10.46 -21.69
CA LYS A 324 -0.70 11.08 -22.44
C LYS A 324 0.46 10.11 -22.72
N PHE A 325 0.55 9.00 -21.98
CA PHE A 325 1.50 7.93 -22.23
C PHE A 325 1.05 6.97 -23.34
N ALA A 326 -0.23 6.93 -23.72
CA ALA A 326 -0.71 6.17 -24.88
C ALA A 326 -0.08 6.68 -26.19
N LEU A 327 0.05 8.01 -26.33
CA LEU A 327 0.74 8.63 -27.48
C LEU A 327 2.23 8.21 -27.56
N ARG A 328 2.91 8.01 -26.44
CA ARG A 328 4.31 7.56 -26.43
C ARG A 328 4.50 6.15 -27.00
N ARG A 329 3.46 5.31 -27.00
CA ARG A 329 3.51 3.92 -27.51
C ARG A 329 3.12 3.81 -28.97
N ILE A 330 2.31 4.76 -29.43
CA ILE A 330 1.81 4.81 -30.82
C ILE A 330 2.79 5.57 -31.72
N LEU A 331 3.46 6.58 -31.16
CA LEU A 331 4.39 7.41 -31.92
C LEU A 331 5.82 6.85 -31.83
N PRO A 332 6.54 6.74 -32.97
CA PRO A 332 7.97 6.48 -32.96
C PRO A 332 8.70 7.42 -31.97
N ASN A 333 9.75 6.93 -31.31
CA ASN A 333 10.44 7.68 -30.26
C ASN A 333 10.87 9.09 -30.68
N PHE A 334 11.27 9.28 -31.94
CA PHE A 334 11.69 10.60 -32.47
C PHE A 334 10.52 11.58 -32.56
N ILE A 335 9.31 11.13 -32.98
CA ILE A 335 8.12 11.98 -33.07
C ILE A 335 7.64 12.38 -31.68
N TYR A 336 7.72 11.46 -30.71
CA TYR A 336 7.40 11.77 -29.31
C TYR A 336 8.35 12.81 -28.69
N ILE A 337 9.65 12.75 -29.03
CA ILE A 337 10.64 13.74 -28.58
C ILE A 337 10.36 15.12 -29.19
N ILE A 338 9.99 15.18 -30.47
CA ILE A 338 9.60 16.41 -31.16
C ILE A 338 8.33 16.98 -30.51
N TYR A 339 7.29 16.16 -30.33
CA TYR A 339 6.05 16.57 -29.64
C TYR A 339 6.31 17.12 -28.22
N LYS A 340 7.21 16.50 -27.47
CA LYS A 340 7.58 16.96 -26.13
C LYS A 340 8.31 18.29 -26.16
N LYS A 341 9.21 18.51 -27.12
CA LYS A 341 9.94 19.77 -27.30
C LYS A 341 9.00 20.89 -27.76
N THR A 342 8.13 20.64 -28.71
CA THR A 342 7.16 21.62 -29.22
C THR A 342 6.16 22.04 -28.13
N LYS A 343 5.70 21.09 -27.33
CA LYS A 343 4.80 21.38 -26.21
C LYS A 343 5.49 22.20 -25.11
N PHE A 344 6.76 21.96 -24.85
CA PHE A 344 7.57 22.73 -23.90
C PHE A 344 7.73 24.18 -24.38
N PHE A 345 7.92 24.37 -25.70
CA PHE A 345 8.07 25.68 -26.33
C PHE A 345 6.75 26.49 -26.34
N LEU A 346 5.62 25.82 -26.65
CA LEU A 346 4.31 26.47 -26.76
C LEU A 346 3.63 26.77 -25.42
N LEU A 347 3.98 26.09 -24.35
CA LEU A 347 3.33 26.20 -23.04
C LEU A 347 4.19 26.91 -21.98
N GLY A 348 5.39 27.38 -22.34
CA GLY A 348 6.26 28.15 -21.43
C GLY A 348 6.61 27.39 -20.13
N ARG A 349 6.66 26.05 -20.19
CA ARG A 349 6.94 25.19 -19.00
C ARG A 349 7.98 24.13 -19.31
#